data_4a2480a61c72b970baf4e96209a2e281
#
_entry.id   4a2480a61c72b970baf4e96209a2e281
#
_cell.length_a   1.000
_cell.length_b   1.000
_cell.length_c   1.000
_cell.angle_alpha   90.00
_cell.angle_beta   90.00
_cell.angle_gamma   90.00
#
_symmetry.space_group_name_H-M   'P 1'
#
loop_
_entity.id
_entity.type
_entity.pdbx_description
1 polymer ?
#
loop_
_entity_poly.entity_id
_entity_poly.type
_entity_poly.pdbx_seq_one_letter_code
_entity_poly.pdbx_strand_id
1 'polypeptide(L)'
;TGVNTSKLNRLEHFIQEFEVDGKDMSGEELHVLLDNIEKIPGLYSPIALGFAAALACGGFTFLLGGGPIEMFCAFIGAGIGNFLRCKLSKNHFTLFLCIVSSVSLACLVYAGLLKIGEMLFGISIQHEAGYICAMLFIILGFPFITSGIDLAKLDMRSGTERLMYALIVILVATMAAWLMALILHL
;
A
#
# COMPACT_ATOMS: atom_id res chain seq x y z
N THR A 1 5.78 3.68 1.87
CA THR A 1 6.80 3.28 2.85
C THR A 1 6.10 2.53 3.98
N GLY A 2 6.04 1.20 3.89
CA GLY A 2 5.58 0.35 4.98
C GLY A 2 6.61 0.37 6.12
N VAL A 3 6.15 0.34 7.37
CA VAL A 3 7.03 0.20 8.53
C VAL A 3 7.67 -1.19 8.47
N ASN A 4 9.00 -1.24 8.51
CA ASN A 4 9.71 -2.51 8.59
C ASN A 4 9.70 -2.98 10.04
N THR A 5 8.77 -3.86 10.38
CA THR A 5 8.59 -4.40 11.73
C THR A 5 9.82 -5.13 12.27
N SER A 6 10.63 -5.75 11.37
CA SER A 6 11.89 -6.38 11.79
C SER A 6 12.94 -5.37 12.22
N LYS A 7 13.03 -4.21 11.52
CA LYS A 7 13.90 -3.12 11.95
C LYS A 7 13.42 -2.53 13.28
N LEU A 8 12.11 -2.37 13.45
CA LEU A 8 11.54 -1.84 14.67
C LEU A 8 11.84 -2.75 15.86
N ASN A 9 11.62 -4.05 15.72
CA ASN A 9 11.90 -5.03 16.78
C ASN A 9 13.40 -5.09 17.13
N ARG A 10 14.28 -5.00 16.12
CA ARG A 10 15.73 -4.94 16.37
C ARG A 10 16.14 -3.64 17.06
N LEU A 11 15.50 -2.53 16.73
CA LEU A 11 15.76 -1.25 17.38
C LEU A 11 15.28 -1.27 18.82
N GLU A 12 14.14 -1.87 19.11
CA GLU A 12 13.60 -2.05 20.46
C GLU A 12 14.52 -2.93 21.33
N HIS A 13 15.01 -4.05 20.77
CA HIS A 13 16.03 -4.88 21.43
C HIS A 13 17.31 -4.10 21.71
N PHE A 14 17.78 -3.34 20.73
CA PHE A 14 18.96 -2.50 20.88
C PHE A 14 18.80 -1.46 22.02
N ILE A 15 17.63 -0.82 22.12
CA ILE A 15 17.36 0.13 23.21
C ILE A 15 17.39 -0.56 24.57
N GLN A 16 16.80 -1.76 24.68
CA GLN A 16 16.82 -2.53 25.93
C GLN A 16 18.24 -2.98 26.33
N GLU A 17 19.04 -3.44 25.38
CA GLU A 17 20.44 -3.80 25.60
C GLU A 17 21.26 -2.57 25.97
N PHE A 18 21.01 -1.42 25.33
CA PHE A 18 21.70 -0.17 25.61
C PHE A 18 21.38 0.39 26.99
N GLU A 19 20.18 0.21 27.49
CA GLU A 19 19.83 0.62 28.88
C GLU A 19 20.60 -0.17 29.92
N VAL A 20 20.99 -1.42 29.65
CA VAL A 20 21.70 -2.31 30.57
C VAL A 20 23.23 -2.16 30.44
N ASP A 21 23.74 -2.28 29.22
CA ASP A 21 25.19 -2.42 28.93
C ASP A 21 25.78 -1.20 28.22
N GLY A 22 24.97 -0.19 27.85
CA GLY A 22 25.39 0.93 27.00
C GLY A 22 26.47 1.83 27.54
N LYS A 23 26.77 1.75 28.86
CA LYS A 23 27.82 2.53 29.51
C LYS A 23 29.23 2.03 29.16
N ASP A 24 29.35 0.79 28.73
CA ASP A 24 30.64 0.12 28.44
C ASP A 24 30.88 -0.01 26.93
N MET A 25 29.93 0.38 26.08
CA MET A 25 30.07 0.34 24.62
C MET A 25 30.86 1.53 24.06
N SER A 26 31.80 1.25 23.17
CA SER A 26 32.52 2.30 22.46
C SER A 26 31.62 2.94 21.39
N GLY A 27 31.87 4.21 21.05
CA GLY A 27 31.10 4.90 19.99
C GLY A 27 31.17 4.21 18.63
N GLU A 28 32.28 3.53 18.30
CA GLU A 28 32.44 2.77 17.07
C GLU A 28 31.56 1.51 17.04
N GLU A 29 31.47 0.77 18.15
CA GLU A 29 30.59 -0.40 18.27
C GLU A 29 29.12 -0.01 18.12
N LEU A 30 28.74 1.12 18.70
CA LEU A 30 27.39 1.68 18.58
C LEU A 30 27.03 2.00 17.14
N HIS A 31 27.94 2.64 16.41
CA HIS A 31 27.75 2.94 14.99
C HIS A 31 27.62 1.68 14.14
N VAL A 32 28.43 0.66 14.39
CA VAL A 32 28.37 -0.62 13.66
C VAL A 32 27.04 -1.35 13.92
N LEU A 33 26.53 -1.32 15.15
CA LEU A 33 25.24 -1.94 15.49
C LEU A 33 24.06 -1.21 14.80
N LEU A 34 24.07 0.12 14.83
CA LEU A 34 23.05 0.92 14.15
C LEU A 34 23.09 0.75 12.63
N ASP A 35 24.28 0.73 12.03
CA ASP A 35 24.48 0.47 10.61
C ASP A 35 23.96 -0.92 10.20
N ASN A 36 24.15 -1.93 11.04
CA ASN A 36 23.60 -3.27 10.79
C ASN A 36 22.07 -3.28 10.84
N ILE A 37 21.45 -2.53 11.75
CA ILE A 37 20.01 -2.39 11.83
C ILE A 37 19.48 -1.63 10.61
N GLU A 38 20.18 -0.59 10.15
CA GLU A 38 19.79 0.18 8.96
C GLU A 38 19.83 -0.67 7.68
N LYS A 39 20.79 -1.57 7.55
CA LYS A 39 20.97 -2.45 6.39
C LYS A 39 20.00 -3.63 6.33
N ILE A 40 19.15 -3.87 7.35
CA ILE A 40 18.16 -4.95 7.31
C ILE A 40 17.23 -4.76 6.10
N PRO A 41 17.19 -5.70 5.14
CA PRO A 41 16.33 -5.59 3.96
C PRO A 41 14.85 -5.67 4.35
N GLY A 42 13.98 -5.12 3.52
CA GLY A 42 12.54 -5.27 3.69
C GLY A 42 12.12 -6.74 3.70
N LEU A 43 11.20 -7.11 4.60
CA LEU A 43 10.79 -8.49 4.87
C LEU A 43 10.21 -9.21 3.64
N TYR A 44 9.58 -8.47 2.73
CA TYR A 44 8.87 -9.02 1.59
C TYR A 44 9.37 -8.46 0.26
N SER A 45 9.41 -9.33 -0.75
CA SER A 45 9.70 -8.92 -2.12
C SER A 45 8.53 -8.10 -2.70
N PRO A 46 8.78 -7.21 -3.69
CA PRO A 46 7.70 -6.46 -4.36
C PRO A 46 6.65 -7.36 -5.01
N ILE A 47 7.05 -8.55 -5.45
CA ILE A 47 6.15 -9.56 -6.03
C ILE A 47 5.20 -10.11 -4.96
N ALA A 48 5.72 -10.48 -3.79
CA ALA A 48 4.91 -10.97 -2.68
C ALA A 48 3.91 -9.91 -2.19
N LEU A 49 4.34 -8.64 -2.11
CA LEU A 49 3.45 -7.53 -1.76
C LEU A 49 2.39 -7.27 -2.83
N GLY A 50 2.75 -7.42 -4.12
CA GLY A 50 1.80 -7.35 -5.24
C GLY A 50 0.74 -8.44 -5.15
N PHE A 51 1.16 -9.67 -4.88
CA PHE A 51 0.25 -10.80 -4.76
C PHE A 51 -0.68 -10.70 -3.55
N ALA A 52 -0.16 -10.26 -2.40
CA ALA A 52 -0.97 -10.01 -1.21
C ALA A 52 -2.04 -8.92 -1.45
N ALA A 53 -1.66 -7.82 -2.12
CA ALA A 53 -2.61 -6.78 -2.52
C ALA A 53 -3.66 -7.29 -3.50
N ALA A 54 -3.27 -8.12 -4.48
CA ALA A 54 -4.16 -8.75 -5.43
C ALA A 54 -5.23 -9.61 -4.72
N LEU A 55 -4.80 -10.47 -3.79
CA LEU A 55 -5.71 -11.30 -2.98
C LEU A 55 -6.69 -10.46 -2.16
N ALA A 56 -6.18 -9.42 -1.51
CA ALA A 56 -7.00 -8.53 -0.70
C ALA A 56 -8.06 -7.81 -1.56
N CYS A 57 -7.65 -7.21 -2.66
CA CYS A 57 -8.55 -6.46 -3.55
C CYS A 57 -9.58 -7.38 -4.22
N GLY A 58 -9.17 -8.55 -4.69
CA GLY A 58 -10.09 -9.56 -5.22
C GLY A 58 -11.10 -10.03 -4.18
N GLY A 59 -10.67 -10.31 -2.95
CA GLY A 59 -11.57 -10.68 -1.85
C GLY A 59 -12.55 -9.58 -1.49
N PHE A 60 -12.12 -8.31 -1.46
CA PHE A 60 -13.01 -7.18 -1.22
C PHE A 60 -14.03 -6.99 -2.34
N THR A 61 -13.66 -7.23 -3.60
CA THR A 61 -14.61 -7.20 -4.72
C THR A 61 -15.75 -8.17 -4.49
N PHE A 62 -15.43 -9.39 -4.06
CA PHE A 62 -16.44 -10.39 -3.73
C PHE A 62 -17.34 -9.94 -2.56
N LEU A 63 -16.75 -9.38 -1.50
CA LEU A 63 -17.50 -8.89 -0.33
C LEU A 63 -18.44 -7.73 -0.68
N LEU A 64 -18.08 -6.90 -1.65
CA LEU A 64 -18.93 -5.79 -2.13
C LEU A 64 -19.97 -6.22 -3.16
N GLY A 65 -20.11 -7.53 -3.42
CA GLY A 65 -21.12 -8.08 -4.31
C GLY A 65 -20.71 -8.10 -5.78
N GLY A 66 -19.42 -7.89 -6.08
CA GLY A 66 -18.88 -8.02 -7.43
C GLY A 66 -18.88 -9.48 -7.91
N GLY A 67 -19.05 -9.66 -9.22
CA GLY A 67 -19.04 -10.98 -9.85
C GLY A 67 -17.64 -11.60 -9.93
N PRO A 68 -17.54 -12.90 -10.26
CA PRO A 68 -16.26 -13.59 -10.34
C PRO A 68 -15.31 -12.99 -11.38
N ILE A 69 -15.84 -12.45 -12.49
CA ILE A 69 -15.04 -11.79 -13.52
C ILE A 69 -14.45 -10.48 -12.99
N GLU A 70 -15.26 -9.66 -12.31
CA GLU A 70 -14.78 -8.43 -11.66
C GLU A 70 -13.71 -8.74 -10.60
N MET A 71 -13.91 -9.80 -9.82
CA MET A 71 -12.94 -10.25 -8.83
C MET A 71 -11.57 -10.56 -9.47
N PHE A 72 -11.55 -11.29 -10.60
CA PHE A 72 -10.32 -11.57 -11.33
C PHE A 72 -9.68 -10.32 -11.94
N CYS A 73 -10.49 -9.42 -12.50
CA CYS A 73 -10.00 -8.16 -13.06
C CYS A 73 -9.39 -7.27 -11.97
N ALA A 74 -10.06 -7.15 -10.82
CA ALA A 74 -9.56 -6.40 -9.67
C ALA A 74 -8.30 -7.03 -9.06
N PHE A 75 -8.25 -8.36 -8.96
CA PHE A 75 -7.07 -9.10 -8.52
C PHE A 75 -5.83 -8.76 -9.37
N ILE A 76 -5.95 -8.85 -10.69
CA ILE A 76 -4.83 -8.60 -11.61
C ILE A 76 -4.48 -7.10 -11.61
N GLY A 77 -5.47 -6.22 -11.70
CA GLY A 77 -5.28 -4.77 -11.70
C GLY A 77 -4.56 -4.27 -10.44
N ALA A 78 -5.04 -4.66 -9.27
CA ALA A 78 -4.43 -4.29 -8.00
C ALA A 78 -3.02 -4.89 -7.82
N GLY A 79 -2.80 -6.13 -8.24
CA GLY A 79 -1.50 -6.79 -8.17
C GLY A 79 -0.43 -6.04 -8.98
N ILE A 80 -0.74 -5.71 -10.24
CA ILE A 80 0.15 -4.97 -11.14
C ILE A 80 0.36 -3.54 -10.63
N GLY A 81 -0.71 -2.87 -10.19
CA GLY A 81 -0.63 -1.52 -9.64
C GLY A 81 0.26 -1.44 -8.40
N ASN A 82 0.08 -2.36 -7.45
CA ASN A 82 0.92 -2.39 -6.24
C ASN A 82 2.37 -2.79 -6.52
N PHE A 83 2.60 -3.69 -7.46
CA PHE A 83 3.97 -4.03 -7.91
C PHE A 83 4.68 -2.80 -8.48
N LEU A 84 4.02 -2.04 -9.37
CA LEU A 84 4.56 -0.80 -9.91
C LEU A 84 4.85 0.22 -8.80
N ARG A 85 3.93 0.40 -7.86
CA ARG A 85 4.11 1.28 -6.70
C ARG A 85 5.36 0.92 -5.90
N CYS A 86 5.54 -0.36 -5.59
CA CYS A 86 6.70 -0.84 -4.86
C CYS A 86 8.01 -0.58 -5.62
N LYS A 87 8.01 -0.78 -6.93
CA LYS A 87 9.18 -0.55 -7.79
C LYS A 87 9.53 0.93 -7.89
N LEU A 88 8.54 1.81 -8.09
CA LEU A 88 8.75 3.25 -8.13
C LEU A 88 9.22 3.80 -6.78
N SER A 89 8.65 3.33 -5.68
CA SER A 89 9.07 3.70 -4.33
C SER A 89 10.51 3.30 -4.03
N LYS A 90 10.98 2.16 -4.52
CA LYS A 90 12.40 1.76 -4.41
C LYS A 90 13.34 2.66 -5.20
N ASN A 91 12.87 3.23 -6.31
CA ASN A 91 13.65 4.14 -7.15
C ASN A 91 13.59 5.61 -6.66
N HIS A 92 13.17 5.85 -5.42
CA HIS A 92 13.09 7.17 -4.79
C HIS A 92 12.24 8.22 -5.53
N PHE A 93 11.25 7.78 -6.32
CA PHE A 93 10.28 8.71 -6.90
C PHE A 93 9.38 9.33 -5.82
N THR A 94 8.88 10.54 -6.11
CA THR A 94 7.95 11.23 -5.19
C THR A 94 6.71 10.39 -4.92
N LEU A 95 6.21 10.44 -3.69
CA LEU A 95 5.03 9.70 -3.26
C LEU A 95 3.83 9.94 -4.19
N PHE A 96 3.61 11.20 -4.56
CA PHE A 96 2.54 11.61 -5.47
C PHE A 96 2.61 10.86 -6.81
N LEU A 97 3.77 10.84 -7.45
CA LEU A 97 3.98 10.16 -8.73
C LEU A 97 3.77 8.64 -8.60
N CYS A 98 4.24 8.04 -7.50
CA CYS A 98 4.03 6.62 -7.23
C CYS A 98 2.54 6.27 -7.13
N ILE A 99 1.74 7.11 -6.44
CA ILE A 99 0.31 6.89 -6.26
C ILE A 99 -0.42 7.06 -7.60
N VAL A 100 -0.26 8.19 -8.26
CA VAL A 100 -0.97 8.48 -9.51
C VAL A 100 -0.67 7.43 -10.57
N SER A 101 0.61 7.10 -10.80
CA SER A 101 0.99 6.10 -11.82
C SER A 101 0.45 4.71 -11.50
N SER A 102 0.51 4.28 -10.23
CA SER A 102 0.07 2.95 -9.85
C SER A 102 -1.46 2.80 -9.91
N VAL A 103 -2.21 3.82 -9.47
CA VAL A 103 -3.67 3.84 -9.59
C VAL A 103 -4.09 3.87 -11.05
N SER A 104 -3.51 4.77 -11.86
CA SER A 104 -3.84 4.85 -13.29
C SER A 104 -3.59 3.54 -14.01
N LEU A 105 -2.47 2.87 -13.72
CA LEU A 105 -2.18 1.57 -14.30
C LEU A 105 -3.16 0.49 -13.82
N ALA A 106 -3.50 0.45 -12.54
CA ALA A 106 -4.46 -0.51 -12.00
C ALA A 106 -5.84 -0.35 -12.66
N CYS A 107 -6.32 0.89 -12.81
CA CYS A 107 -7.59 1.21 -13.46
C CYS A 107 -7.58 0.84 -14.95
N LEU A 108 -6.49 1.13 -15.66
CA LEU A 108 -6.33 0.74 -17.07
C LEU A 108 -6.37 -0.78 -17.27
N VAL A 109 -5.63 -1.51 -16.45
CA VAL A 109 -5.59 -2.97 -16.52
C VAL A 109 -6.96 -3.55 -16.19
N TYR A 110 -7.61 -3.05 -15.14
CA TYR A 110 -8.96 -3.47 -14.76
C TYR A 110 -9.96 -3.27 -15.91
N ALA A 111 -10.04 -2.05 -16.44
CA ALA A 111 -10.97 -1.72 -17.52
C ALA A 111 -10.68 -2.49 -18.81
N GLY A 112 -9.39 -2.68 -19.14
CA GLY A 112 -8.98 -3.46 -20.32
C GLY A 112 -9.41 -4.93 -20.19
N LEU A 113 -9.16 -5.55 -19.05
CA LEU A 113 -9.56 -6.94 -18.78
C LEU A 113 -11.08 -7.10 -18.75
N LEU A 114 -11.79 -6.12 -18.19
CA LEU A 114 -13.24 -6.13 -18.16
C LEU A 114 -13.85 -6.10 -19.57
N LYS A 115 -13.38 -5.19 -20.43
CA LYS A 115 -13.82 -5.12 -21.84
C LYS A 115 -13.53 -6.40 -22.61
N ILE A 116 -12.39 -7.04 -22.35
CA ILE A 116 -12.06 -8.35 -22.92
C ILE A 116 -13.03 -9.41 -22.40
N GLY A 117 -13.34 -9.39 -21.10
CA GLY A 117 -14.32 -10.30 -20.50
C GLY A 117 -15.72 -10.13 -21.08
N GLU A 118 -16.18 -8.90 -21.25
CA GLU A 118 -17.48 -8.59 -21.89
C GLU A 118 -17.55 -9.09 -23.34
N MET A 119 -16.47 -8.90 -24.09
CA MET A 119 -16.40 -9.34 -25.50
C MET A 119 -16.40 -10.86 -25.61
N LEU A 120 -15.75 -11.58 -24.66
CA LEU A 120 -15.66 -13.04 -24.68
C LEU A 120 -16.95 -13.72 -24.20
N PHE A 121 -17.61 -13.16 -23.18
CA PHE A 121 -18.79 -13.77 -22.57
C PHE A 121 -20.11 -13.17 -23.06
N GLY A 122 -20.08 -12.05 -23.77
CA GLY A 122 -21.28 -11.38 -24.30
C GLY A 122 -22.25 -10.88 -23.23
N ILE A 123 -21.78 -10.68 -22.00
CA ILE A 123 -22.57 -10.28 -20.83
C ILE A 123 -22.14 -8.87 -20.43
N SER A 124 -23.11 -7.97 -20.24
CA SER A 124 -22.83 -6.67 -19.61
C SER A 124 -22.50 -6.90 -18.13
N ILE A 125 -21.31 -6.52 -17.71
CA ILE A 125 -20.80 -6.73 -16.36
C ILE A 125 -20.93 -5.42 -15.60
N GLN A 126 -21.39 -5.48 -14.33
CA GLN A 126 -21.37 -4.31 -13.45
C GLN A 126 -19.91 -3.94 -13.17
N HIS A 127 -19.60 -2.65 -13.10
CA HIS A 127 -18.22 -2.18 -13.04
C HIS A 127 -17.82 -1.59 -11.69
N GLU A 128 -18.81 -1.23 -10.88
CA GLU A 128 -18.60 -0.33 -9.74
C GLU A 128 -17.76 -0.97 -8.63
N ALA A 129 -18.12 -2.17 -8.19
CA ALA A 129 -17.45 -2.82 -7.07
C ALA A 129 -16.00 -3.16 -7.37
N GLY A 130 -15.74 -3.77 -8.53
CA GLY A 130 -14.40 -4.17 -8.94
C GLY A 130 -13.49 -2.99 -9.24
N TYR A 131 -14.02 -1.90 -9.82
CA TYR A 131 -13.25 -0.69 -10.11
C TYR A 131 -12.72 -0.03 -8.82
N ILE A 132 -13.61 0.14 -7.82
CA ILE A 132 -13.23 0.69 -6.52
C ILE A 132 -12.20 -0.21 -5.84
N CYS A 133 -12.40 -1.53 -5.89
CA CYS A 133 -11.49 -2.48 -5.28
C CYS A 133 -10.12 -2.55 -5.97
N ALA A 134 -10.05 -2.32 -7.29
CA ALA A 134 -8.78 -2.32 -8.02
C ALA A 134 -7.80 -1.26 -7.52
N MET A 135 -8.26 -0.15 -6.91
CA MET A 135 -7.41 0.88 -6.32
C MET A 135 -7.25 0.77 -4.79
N LEU A 136 -7.94 -0.17 -4.14
CA LEU A 136 -7.98 -0.27 -2.67
C LEU A 136 -6.60 -0.56 -2.04
N PHE A 137 -5.65 -1.12 -2.81
CA PHE A 137 -4.28 -1.37 -2.36
C PHE A 137 -3.51 -0.10 -1.93
N ILE A 138 -3.99 1.08 -2.32
CA ILE A 138 -3.42 2.38 -1.91
C ILE A 138 -3.89 2.79 -0.52
N ILE A 139 -5.08 2.35 -0.10
CA ILE A 139 -5.62 2.72 1.19
C ILE A 139 -4.74 2.15 2.30
N LEU A 140 -4.05 3.04 2.96
CA LEU A 140 -3.11 2.73 4.02
C LEU A 140 -3.87 2.48 5.33
N GLY A 141 -4.41 1.28 5.50
CA GLY A 141 -5.11 0.92 6.76
C GLY A 141 -4.23 1.08 8.00
N PHE A 142 -2.94 0.76 7.89
CA PHE A 142 -1.99 0.87 9.00
C PHE A 142 -1.83 2.31 9.55
N PRO A 143 -1.63 3.37 8.75
CA PRO A 143 -1.60 4.73 9.26
C PRO A 143 -2.91 5.18 9.92
N PHE A 144 -4.06 4.72 9.46
CA PHE A 144 -5.34 5.03 10.10
C PHE A 144 -5.46 4.40 11.48
N ILE A 145 -5.13 3.11 11.59
CA ILE A 145 -5.19 2.39 12.87
C ILE A 145 -4.21 3.01 13.87
N THR A 146 -2.97 3.27 13.45
CA THR A 146 -1.95 3.87 14.33
C THR A 146 -2.30 5.30 14.72
N SER A 147 -2.86 6.09 13.79
CA SER A 147 -3.38 7.42 14.11
C SER A 147 -4.50 7.36 15.16
N GLY A 148 -5.44 6.42 15.01
CA GLY A 148 -6.50 6.22 16.01
C GLY A 148 -5.96 5.83 17.39
N ILE A 149 -4.95 4.96 17.44
CA ILE A 149 -4.29 4.57 18.69
C ILE A 149 -3.56 5.76 19.32
N ASP A 150 -2.83 6.56 18.55
CA ASP A 150 -2.11 7.72 19.04
C ASP A 150 -3.08 8.78 19.58
N LEU A 151 -4.19 9.04 18.88
CA LEU A 151 -5.24 9.94 19.35
C LEU A 151 -5.91 9.42 20.64
N ALA A 152 -6.15 8.13 20.74
CA ALA A 152 -6.70 7.51 21.96
C ALA A 152 -5.75 7.61 23.16
N LYS A 153 -4.43 7.63 22.90
CA LYS A 153 -3.38 7.85 23.90
C LYS A 153 -3.13 9.33 24.21
N LEU A 154 -3.95 10.24 23.63
CA LEU A 154 -3.81 11.69 23.75
C LEU A 154 -2.52 12.27 23.12
N ASP A 155 -1.81 11.51 22.30
CA ASP A 155 -0.74 12.02 21.46
C ASP A 155 -1.36 12.66 20.19
N MET A 156 -1.90 13.87 20.40
CA MET A 156 -2.61 14.60 19.35
C MET A 156 -1.71 14.96 18.16
N ARG A 157 -0.42 15.19 18.40
CA ARG A 157 0.52 15.60 17.37
C ARG A 157 0.79 14.46 16.40
N SER A 158 1.28 13.32 16.90
CA SER A 158 1.57 12.15 16.06
C SER A 158 0.32 11.61 15.38
N GLY A 159 -0.80 11.53 16.12
CA GLY A 159 -2.08 11.06 15.59
C GLY A 159 -2.59 11.92 14.44
N THR A 160 -2.55 13.25 14.60
CA THR A 160 -3.03 14.18 13.56
C THR A 160 -2.13 14.16 12.32
N GLU A 161 -0.80 14.14 12.48
CA GLU A 161 0.14 14.09 11.37
C GLU A 161 -0.05 12.82 10.52
N ARG A 162 -0.24 11.66 11.16
CA ARG A 162 -0.50 10.38 10.47
C ARG A 162 -1.87 10.37 9.77
N LEU A 163 -2.88 10.93 10.41
CA LEU A 163 -4.21 11.05 9.82
C LEU A 163 -4.19 11.93 8.57
N MET A 164 -3.58 13.10 8.66
CA MET A 164 -3.46 14.03 7.53
C MET A 164 -2.69 13.40 6.37
N TYR A 165 -1.60 12.70 6.66
CA TYR A 165 -0.86 11.95 5.63
C TYR A 165 -1.75 10.92 4.92
N ALA A 166 -2.50 10.11 5.68
CA ALA A 166 -3.39 9.11 5.11
C ALA A 166 -4.52 9.74 4.27
N LEU A 167 -5.10 10.84 4.73
CA LEU A 167 -6.14 11.57 3.98
C LEU A 167 -5.61 12.14 2.66
N ILE A 168 -4.41 12.72 2.66
CA ILE A 168 -3.78 13.24 1.43
C ILE A 168 -3.56 12.11 0.42
N VAL A 169 -3.05 10.96 0.86
CA VAL A 169 -2.84 9.79 -0.01
C VAL A 169 -4.14 9.32 -0.64
N ILE A 170 -5.23 9.25 0.13
CA ILE A 170 -6.55 8.84 -0.37
C ILE A 170 -7.10 9.87 -1.35
N LEU A 171 -7.03 11.16 -1.04
CA LEU A 171 -7.48 12.22 -1.94
C LEU A 171 -6.77 12.15 -3.30
N VAL A 172 -5.46 11.98 -3.30
CA VAL A 172 -4.68 11.84 -4.54
C VAL A 172 -5.08 10.58 -5.31
N ALA A 173 -5.26 9.46 -4.62
CA ALA A 173 -5.66 8.20 -5.24
C ALA A 173 -7.07 8.27 -5.85
N THR A 174 -8.03 8.86 -5.12
CA THR A 174 -9.41 9.01 -5.61
C THR A 174 -9.51 9.98 -6.78
N MET A 175 -8.75 11.08 -6.77
CA MET A 175 -8.67 11.99 -7.91
C MET A 175 -8.09 11.31 -9.15
N ALA A 176 -7.02 10.54 -8.99
CA ALA A 176 -6.43 9.78 -10.09
C ALA A 176 -7.41 8.75 -10.67
N ALA A 177 -8.10 8.00 -9.80
CA ALA A 177 -9.11 7.03 -10.22
C ALA A 177 -10.30 7.70 -10.92
N TRP A 178 -10.79 8.81 -10.38
CA TRP A 178 -11.90 9.56 -10.99
C TRP A 178 -11.53 10.08 -12.38
N LEU A 179 -10.34 10.63 -12.55
CA LEU A 179 -9.85 11.06 -13.87
C LEU A 179 -9.76 9.87 -14.84
N MET A 180 -9.29 8.72 -14.37
CA MET A 180 -9.23 7.52 -15.20
C MET A 180 -10.63 6.99 -15.58
N ALA A 181 -11.61 7.06 -14.66
CA ALA A 181 -12.99 6.70 -14.95
C ALA A 181 -13.58 7.59 -16.07
N LEU A 182 -13.33 8.91 -16.03
CA LEU A 182 -13.74 9.84 -17.07
C LEU A 182 -13.10 9.53 -18.45
N ILE A 183 -11.81 9.17 -18.46
CA ILE A 183 -11.08 8.85 -19.70
C ILE A 183 -11.55 7.51 -20.28
N LEU A 184 -11.87 6.54 -19.43
CA LEU A 184 -12.29 5.20 -19.84
C LEU A 184 -13.80 5.09 -20.13
N HIS A 185 -14.56 6.16 -19.87
CA HIS A 185 -16.03 6.18 -19.98
C HIS A 185 -16.70 5.05 -19.19
N LEU A 186 -16.23 4.82 -17.95
CA LEU A 186 -16.76 3.87 -16.99
C LEU A 186 -17.78 4.53 -16.08
#